data_ce2feb9c456f31cef015ecf68a41310e
#
_entry.id   ce2feb9c456f31cef015ecf68a41310e
#
_cell.length_a   1.000
_cell.length_b   1.000
_cell.length_c   1.000
_cell.angle_alpha   90.00
_cell.angle_beta   90.00
_cell.angle_gamma   90.00
#
_symmetry.space_group_name_H-M   'P 1'
#
loop_
_entity.id
_entity.type
_entity.pdbx_description
1 polymer ?
#
loop_
_entity_poly.entity_id
_entity_poly.type
_entity_poly.pdbx_seq_one_letter_code
_entity_poly.pdbx_strand_id
1 'polypeptide(L)'
;MNSRRKGANGEREVCEILNQELGWAVKRNLSQSRDGGFDIEIAQFRIEVKRRKKLMVQHEFMAQAEKSAGPQHLPIVIMRADGEEWLLMMKLSDAMPLIRDALPQR
;
A
#
# COMPACT_ATOMS: atom_id res chain seq x y z
N MET A 1 14.83 -16.39 3.40
CA MET A 1 14.32 -15.38 4.36
C MET A 1 13.07 -15.93 5.01
N ASN A 2 12.97 -15.92 6.35
CA ASN A 2 11.76 -16.38 7.02
C ASN A 2 10.67 -15.29 6.93
N SER A 3 9.42 -15.66 7.19
CA SER A 3 8.28 -14.78 7.00
C SER A 3 8.30 -13.55 7.93
N ARG A 4 8.80 -13.70 9.16
CA ARG A 4 8.90 -12.57 10.09
C ARG A 4 9.86 -11.51 9.58
N ARG A 5 11.05 -11.92 9.12
CA ARG A 5 12.05 -11.00 8.58
C ARG A 5 11.56 -10.33 7.30
N LYS A 6 10.90 -11.10 6.44
CA LYS A 6 10.33 -10.56 5.18
C LYS A 6 9.29 -9.49 5.48
N GLY A 7 8.42 -9.73 6.46
CA GLY A 7 7.42 -8.77 6.87
C GLY A 7 8.04 -7.48 7.39
N ALA A 8 9.03 -7.59 8.29
CA ALA A 8 9.71 -6.43 8.84
C ALA A 8 10.43 -5.62 7.76
N ASN A 9 11.08 -6.30 6.81
CA ASN A 9 11.76 -5.63 5.71
C ASN A 9 10.79 -4.92 4.80
N GLY A 10 9.62 -5.53 4.53
CA GLY A 10 8.57 -4.91 3.75
C GLY A 10 8.05 -3.63 4.40
N GLU A 11 7.82 -3.67 5.71
CA GLU A 11 7.36 -2.50 6.46
C GLU A 11 8.38 -1.36 6.42
N ARG A 12 9.66 -1.67 6.58
CA ARG A 12 10.74 -0.67 6.50
C ARG A 12 10.80 -0.04 5.12
N GLU A 13 10.69 -0.85 4.09
CA GLU A 13 10.72 -0.40 2.71
C GLU A 13 9.56 0.56 2.44
N VAL A 14 8.35 0.23 2.89
CA VAL A 14 7.20 1.11 2.72
C VAL A 14 7.38 2.41 3.51
N CYS A 15 7.91 2.36 4.74
CA CYS A 15 8.22 3.56 5.51
C CYS A 15 9.18 4.48 4.76
N GLU A 16 10.21 3.93 4.15
CA GLU A 16 11.18 4.70 3.38
C GLU A 16 10.51 5.40 2.19
N ILE A 17 9.67 4.65 1.47
CA ILE A 17 8.93 5.20 0.33
C ILE A 17 8.06 6.38 0.78
N LEU A 18 7.27 6.18 1.83
CA LEU A 18 6.37 7.20 2.34
C LEU A 18 7.12 8.44 2.80
N ASN A 19 8.22 8.25 3.54
CA ASN A 19 9.00 9.37 4.05
C ASN A 19 9.66 10.15 2.93
N GLN A 20 10.21 9.44 1.95
CA GLN A 20 10.87 10.05 0.81
C GLN A 20 9.90 10.82 -0.07
N GLU A 21 8.75 10.21 -0.37
CA GLU A 21 7.78 10.79 -1.30
C GLU A 21 6.90 11.87 -0.66
N LEU A 22 6.59 11.74 0.64
CA LEU A 22 5.65 12.62 1.31
C LEU A 22 6.30 13.61 2.27
N GLY A 23 7.59 13.44 2.57
CA GLY A 23 8.30 14.33 3.48
C GLY A 23 7.90 14.16 4.93
N TRP A 24 7.45 12.97 5.32
CA TRP A 24 7.07 12.65 6.70
C TRP A 24 8.17 11.83 7.37
N ALA A 25 8.05 11.60 8.66
CA ALA A 25 8.97 10.80 9.46
C ALA A 25 8.22 9.60 10.05
N VAL A 26 7.68 8.78 9.18
CA VAL A 26 6.86 7.64 9.53
C VAL A 26 7.74 6.47 9.98
N LYS A 27 7.30 5.75 11.00
CA LYS A 27 8.01 4.57 11.52
C LYS A 27 7.05 3.40 11.64
N ARG A 28 7.62 2.19 11.66
CA ARG A 28 6.86 0.98 11.90
C ARG A 28 6.24 1.02 13.29
N ASN A 29 5.06 0.44 13.43
CA ASN A 29 4.41 0.24 14.71
C ASN A 29 4.98 -1.02 15.37
N LEU A 30 5.90 -0.86 16.29
CA LEU A 30 6.57 -2.00 16.94
C LEU A 30 5.71 -2.69 18.00
N SER A 31 4.58 -2.10 18.38
CA SER A 31 3.66 -2.69 19.37
C SER A 31 2.47 -3.38 18.72
N GLN A 32 2.45 -3.52 17.40
CA GLN A 32 1.29 -4.07 16.67
C GLN A 32 0.88 -5.47 17.15
N SER A 33 1.84 -6.29 17.58
CA SER A 33 1.54 -7.65 18.03
C SER A 33 0.75 -7.67 19.33
N ARG A 34 0.88 -6.64 20.16
CA ARG A 34 0.14 -6.52 21.41
C ARG A 34 -1.24 -5.94 21.18
N ASP A 35 -1.32 -4.96 20.32
CA ASP A 35 -2.53 -4.18 20.08
C ASP A 35 -3.37 -4.77 18.95
N GLY A 36 -2.86 -5.77 18.25
CA GLY A 36 -3.52 -6.34 17.09
C GLY A 36 -3.74 -5.31 16.00
N GLY A 37 -2.92 -4.27 15.99
CA GLY A 37 -3.16 -3.10 15.19
C GLY A 37 -2.46 -3.10 13.86
N PHE A 38 -2.14 -1.92 13.42
CA PHE A 38 -1.62 -1.62 12.09
C PHE A 38 -0.09 -1.72 12.04
N ASP A 39 0.45 -1.84 10.84
CA ASP A 39 1.90 -1.89 10.64
C ASP A 39 2.52 -0.49 10.61
N ILE A 40 1.82 0.47 10.02
CA ILE A 40 2.30 1.85 9.86
C ILE A 40 1.12 2.80 10.01
N GLU A 41 1.37 3.95 10.65
CA GLU A 41 0.36 5.01 10.73
C GLU A 41 0.90 6.31 10.17
N ILE A 42 0.13 6.97 9.33
CA ILE A 42 0.43 8.31 8.83
C ILE A 42 -0.87 9.10 8.77
N ALA A 43 -0.98 10.12 9.61
CA ALA A 43 -2.19 10.94 9.74
C ALA A 43 -3.44 10.05 9.92
N GLN A 44 -4.45 10.19 9.08
CA GLN A 44 -5.69 9.41 9.18
C GLN A 44 -5.56 7.99 8.61
N PHE A 45 -4.41 7.64 8.06
CA PHE A 45 -4.20 6.34 7.41
C PHE A 45 -3.50 5.36 8.34
N ARG A 46 -4.05 4.16 8.44
CA ARG A 46 -3.41 3.03 9.09
C ARG A 46 -3.19 1.97 8.04
N ILE A 47 -1.95 1.58 7.86
CA ILE A 47 -1.50 0.80 6.71
C ILE A 47 -1.10 -0.58 7.15
N GLU A 48 -1.59 -1.58 6.43
CA GLU A 48 -1.17 -2.96 6.56
C GLU A 48 -0.26 -3.27 5.39
N VAL A 49 0.93 -3.81 5.65
CA VAL A 49 1.91 -4.13 4.62
C VAL A 49 1.94 -5.63 4.42
N LYS A 50 1.70 -6.07 3.20
CA LYS A 50 1.74 -7.48 2.82
C LYS A 50 2.77 -7.67 1.73
N ARG A 51 3.89 -8.29 2.08
CA ARG A 51 4.94 -8.64 1.13
C ARG A 51 5.06 -10.15 1.06
N ARG A 52 4.78 -10.70 -0.10
CA ARG A 52 4.80 -12.14 -0.34
C ARG A 52 5.68 -12.43 -1.55
N LYS A 53 6.21 -13.63 -1.62
CA LYS A 53 6.97 -14.07 -2.78
C LYS A 53 6.13 -13.91 -4.06
N LYS A 54 4.85 -14.23 -3.95
CA LYS A 54 3.89 -14.06 -5.03
C LYS A 54 2.58 -13.55 -4.47
N LEU A 55 1.94 -12.66 -5.20
CA LEU A 55 0.53 -12.36 -5.04
C LEU A 55 -0.18 -13.14 -6.14
N MET A 56 -1.37 -13.66 -5.87
CA MET A 56 -2.00 -14.60 -6.82
C MET A 56 -2.33 -13.94 -8.16
N VAL A 57 -3.20 -12.94 -8.15
CA VAL A 57 -3.68 -12.34 -9.40
C VAL A 57 -3.59 -10.83 -9.44
N GLN A 58 -3.23 -10.20 -8.32
CA GLN A 58 -3.26 -8.74 -8.22
C GLN A 58 -2.38 -8.05 -9.25
N HIS A 59 -1.14 -8.52 -9.41
CA HIS A 59 -0.24 -7.93 -10.39
C HIS A 59 -0.70 -8.17 -11.83
N GLU A 60 -1.35 -9.29 -12.09
CA GLU A 60 -1.91 -9.58 -13.41
C GLU A 60 -3.07 -8.63 -13.72
N PHE A 61 -3.96 -8.41 -12.75
CA PHE A 61 -5.06 -7.47 -12.90
C PHE A 61 -4.53 -6.06 -13.17
N MET A 62 -3.49 -5.66 -12.43
CA MET A 62 -2.91 -4.33 -12.61
C MET A 62 -2.28 -4.20 -13.99
N ALA A 63 -1.59 -5.23 -14.48
CA ALA A 63 -1.00 -5.21 -15.82
C ALA A 63 -2.07 -5.05 -16.90
N GLN A 64 -3.21 -5.72 -16.75
CA GLN A 64 -4.33 -5.56 -17.67
C GLN A 64 -4.88 -4.14 -17.64
N ALA A 65 -5.04 -3.60 -16.42
CA ALA A 65 -5.55 -2.25 -16.25
C ALA A 65 -4.60 -1.21 -16.87
N GLU A 66 -3.30 -1.38 -16.69
CA GLU A 66 -2.31 -0.49 -17.28
C GLU A 66 -2.39 -0.50 -18.79
N LYS A 67 -2.53 -1.68 -19.38
CA LYS A 67 -2.63 -1.82 -20.84
C LYS A 67 -3.88 -1.13 -21.37
N SER A 68 -5.00 -1.26 -20.65
CA SER A 68 -6.26 -0.65 -21.05
C SER A 68 -6.27 0.86 -20.87
N ALA A 69 -5.65 1.35 -19.79
CA ALA A 69 -5.63 2.76 -19.48
C ALA A 69 -4.76 3.57 -20.46
N GLY A 70 -3.66 2.98 -20.89
CA GLY A 70 -2.69 3.68 -21.72
C GLY A 70 -1.93 4.74 -20.93
N PRO A 71 -1.05 5.50 -21.60
CA PRO A 71 -0.15 6.43 -20.89
C PRO A 71 -0.82 7.70 -20.36
N GLN A 72 -2.05 7.98 -20.78
CA GLN A 72 -2.73 9.24 -20.40
C GLN A 72 -3.67 9.09 -19.21
N HIS A 73 -3.85 7.87 -18.69
CA HIS A 73 -4.81 7.59 -17.62
C HIS A 73 -4.19 6.78 -16.50
N LEU A 74 -4.73 6.92 -15.30
CA LEU A 74 -4.30 6.14 -14.14
C LEU A 74 -5.05 4.81 -14.11
N PRO A 75 -4.35 3.69 -14.11
CA PRO A 75 -5.02 2.39 -14.04
C PRO A 75 -5.51 2.12 -12.61
N ILE A 76 -6.76 1.74 -12.50
CA ILE A 76 -7.40 1.38 -11.24
C ILE A 76 -8.12 0.06 -11.44
N VAL A 77 -8.00 -0.83 -10.45
CA VAL A 77 -8.72 -2.10 -10.43
C VAL A 77 -9.71 -2.07 -9.28
N ILE A 78 -10.96 -2.34 -9.56
CA ILE A 78 -11.99 -2.48 -8.53
C ILE A 78 -12.42 -3.94 -8.56
N MET A 79 -12.36 -4.61 -7.42
CA MET A 79 -12.56 -6.05 -7.37
C MET A 79 -13.23 -6.48 -6.08
N ARG A 80 -13.88 -7.63 -6.12
CA ARG A 80 -14.38 -8.28 -4.91
C ARG A 80 -14.58 -9.78 -5.16
N ALA A 81 -14.57 -10.56 -4.09
CA ALA A 81 -15.11 -11.90 -4.11
C ALA A 81 -16.62 -11.81 -3.86
N ASP A 82 -17.36 -12.85 -4.23
CA ASP A 82 -18.80 -12.87 -3.99
C ASP A 82 -19.11 -12.74 -2.51
N GLY A 83 -20.04 -11.87 -2.17
CA GLY A 83 -20.45 -11.65 -0.79
C GLY A 83 -19.53 -10.74 0.02
N GLU A 84 -18.43 -10.27 -0.57
CA GLU A 84 -17.48 -9.40 0.10
C GLU A 84 -17.62 -7.96 -0.36
N GLU A 85 -16.99 -7.05 0.38
CA GLU A 85 -16.95 -5.63 0.01
C GLU A 85 -16.08 -5.40 -1.21
N TRP A 86 -16.41 -4.38 -2.00
CA TRP A 86 -15.58 -3.95 -3.12
C TRP A 86 -14.28 -3.35 -2.61
N LEU A 87 -13.18 -3.70 -3.25
CA LEU A 87 -11.86 -3.17 -2.98
C LEU A 87 -11.36 -2.39 -4.19
N LEU A 88 -10.58 -1.34 -3.93
CA LEU A 88 -9.93 -0.57 -4.98
C LEU A 88 -8.43 -0.78 -4.88
N MET A 89 -7.79 -1.05 -6.00
CA MET A 89 -6.33 -1.23 -6.06
C MET A 89 -5.75 -0.33 -7.14
N MET A 90 -4.64 0.31 -6.84
CA MET A 90 -3.86 1.04 -7.83
C MET A 90 -2.39 0.96 -7.43
N LYS A 91 -1.50 1.32 -8.33
CA LYS A 91 -0.08 1.31 -8.01
C LYS A 91 0.21 2.37 -6.96
N LEU A 92 1.08 2.03 -6.01
CA LEU A 92 1.44 2.96 -4.94
C LEU A 92 2.01 4.26 -5.49
N SER A 93 2.86 4.18 -6.52
CA SER A 93 3.44 5.37 -7.14
C SER A 93 2.40 6.32 -7.72
N ASP A 94 1.31 5.77 -8.28
CA ASP A 94 0.21 6.57 -8.81
C ASP A 94 -0.63 7.18 -7.70
N ALA A 95 -0.72 6.48 -6.57
CA ALA A 95 -1.51 6.94 -5.43
C ALA A 95 -0.83 8.05 -4.62
N MET A 96 0.51 8.18 -4.71
CA MET A 96 1.25 9.13 -3.89
C MET A 96 0.76 10.57 -3.98
N PRO A 97 0.51 11.13 -5.18
CA PRO A 97 -0.02 12.50 -5.25
C PRO A 97 -1.39 12.63 -4.58
N LEU A 98 -2.24 11.61 -4.73
CA LEU A 98 -3.57 11.61 -4.14
C LEU A 98 -3.50 11.57 -2.61
N ILE A 99 -2.61 10.73 -2.09
CA ILE A 99 -2.39 10.62 -0.65
C ILE A 99 -1.81 11.94 -0.11
N ARG A 100 -0.86 12.52 -0.83
CA ARG A 100 -0.26 13.80 -0.43
C ARG A 100 -1.33 14.88 -0.28
N ASP A 101 -2.25 14.94 -1.25
CA ASP A 101 -3.33 15.94 -1.21
C ASP A 101 -4.31 15.69 -0.06
N ALA A 102 -4.46 14.44 0.38
CA ALA A 102 -5.33 14.07 1.48
C ALA A 102 -4.71 14.29 2.85
N LEU A 103 -3.38 14.45 2.94
CA LEU A 103 -2.70 14.63 4.21
C LEU A 103 -2.84 16.06 4.71
N PRO A 104 -2.88 16.26 6.04
CA PRO A 104 -2.93 17.61 6.60
C PRO A 104 -1.62 18.35 6.32
N GLN A 105 -1.71 19.66 6.24
CA GLN A 105 -0.54 20.53 6.09
C GLN A 105 0.36 20.40 7.32
N ARG A 106 1.67 20.47 7.11
CA ARG A 106 2.66 20.36 8.19
C ARG A 106 3.35 21.68 8.43
#